data_f4e503d0313252a11d36ecdecb9f3870
#
_entry.id   f4e503d0313252a11d36ecdecb9f3870
#
_cell.length_a   1.000
_cell.length_b   1.000
_cell.length_c   1.000
_cell.angle_alpha   90.00
_cell.angle_beta   90.00
_cell.angle_gamma   90.00
#
_symmetry.space_group_name_H-M   'P 1'
#
loop_
_entity.id
_entity.type
_entity.pdbx_description
1 polymer ?
#
loop_
_entity_poly.entity_id
_entity_poly.type
_entity_poly.pdbx_seq_one_letter_code
_entity_poly.pdbx_strand_id
1 'polypeptide(L)'
;LALGINMPARTVVLEKLIKFNGEAHVPITPGEYTQLTGRAGRRGIDIEGNAVIQWSPTVDSASAAGLASTRTYPLRSSFSPTYNMAINLIARFGRETARRSLESSFAQFQADRAVVGLTRQIRKNETLIQELMKDAQCHLGDFSEYARLRRSIKEVEVLLSRRDQRKTFDNRQRGHMEGELSDLRKSLKSHPCHGCAEREDHARLAERAGRLTRENDGLTTRVENRTHVIAKTFDQICQVLDHLEYINGEKPTAQGKILTKIYAESDLLLTESIRRGLLDDLNATELLSVVSCMIFESRSQENLAPKLPSQKVTSTLTEIISLWAALEKIENDFGVKTQREPDAGFCFISYKWASGNSLNSVLKGSDMSVGDFVRSTKQLVDLLNQIGGASEKLRPVCKDAVKRIDRGVVAYLMGDI
;
A
#
# COMPACT_ATOMS: atom_id res chain seq x y z
N LEU A 1 7.20 -23.66 1.08
CA LEU A 1 6.67 -24.78 0.26
C LEU A 1 5.70 -24.28 -0.83
N ALA A 2 4.94 -23.22 -0.61
CA ALA A 2 4.03 -22.64 -1.63
C ALA A 2 4.75 -21.85 -2.74
N LEU A 3 6.02 -21.53 -2.58
CA LEU A 3 6.81 -20.65 -3.46
C LEU A 3 7.50 -21.37 -4.65
N GLY A 4 6.79 -22.25 -5.34
CA GLY A 4 7.31 -22.80 -6.61
C GLY A 4 8.36 -23.92 -6.48
N ILE A 5 8.73 -24.31 -5.26
CA ILE A 5 9.63 -25.45 -5.06
C ILE A 5 8.87 -26.75 -5.37
N ASN A 6 9.39 -27.58 -6.25
CA ASN A 6 8.80 -28.88 -6.57
C ASN A 6 9.19 -29.91 -5.51
N MET A 7 8.45 -29.92 -4.39
CA MET A 7 8.61 -30.90 -3.30
C MET A 7 7.27 -31.62 -3.08
N PRO A 8 6.90 -32.58 -3.90
CA PRO A 8 5.69 -33.36 -3.70
C PRO A 8 5.90 -34.35 -2.55
N ALA A 9 4.86 -34.54 -1.77
CA ALA A 9 4.82 -35.50 -0.65
C ALA A 9 3.57 -36.35 -0.76
N ARG A 10 3.57 -37.57 -0.21
CA ARG A 10 2.36 -38.40 -0.17
C ARG A 10 1.25 -37.73 0.64
N THR A 11 1.63 -37.06 1.74
CA THR A 11 0.71 -36.40 2.66
C THR A 11 1.20 -34.99 2.96
N VAL A 12 0.30 -34.01 2.90
CA VAL A 12 0.51 -32.63 3.37
C VAL A 12 -0.33 -32.40 4.61
N VAL A 13 0.29 -31.92 5.67
CA VAL A 13 -0.40 -31.59 6.94
C VAL A 13 -0.40 -30.07 7.11
N LEU A 14 -1.59 -29.48 7.27
CA LEU A 14 -1.78 -28.07 7.58
C LEU A 14 -2.08 -27.92 9.08
N GLU A 15 -1.15 -27.35 9.82
CA GLU A 15 -1.31 -27.12 11.26
C GLU A 15 -2.27 -25.96 11.55
N LYS A 16 -2.30 -24.95 10.67
CA LYS A 16 -3.14 -23.76 10.82
C LYS A 16 -3.67 -23.31 9.47
N LEU A 17 -4.90 -22.79 9.46
CA LEU A 17 -5.53 -22.17 8.28
C LEU A 17 -5.43 -20.64 8.28
N ILE A 18 -4.47 -20.12 9.02
CA ILE A 18 -4.17 -18.68 9.08
C ILE A 18 -2.70 -18.45 8.73
N LYS A 19 -2.42 -17.32 8.11
CA LYS A 19 -1.06 -16.85 7.79
C LYS A 19 -0.90 -15.39 8.19
N PHE A 20 0.33 -14.98 8.40
CA PHE A 20 0.68 -13.56 8.50
C PHE A 20 0.87 -12.98 7.09
N ASN A 21 0.19 -11.86 6.79
CA ASN A 21 0.24 -11.22 5.46
C ASN A 21 1.20 -10.01 5.39
N GLY A 22 1.96 -9.74 6.46
CA GLY A 22 2.78 -8.55 6.63
C GLY A 22 2.22 -7.58 7.67
N GLU A 23 0.90 -7.54 7.86
CA GLU A 23 0.21 -6.62 8.77
C GLU A 23 -0.54 -7.35 9.88
N ALA A 24 -1.23 -8.44 9.53
CA ALA A 24 -2.09 -9.18 10.44
C ALA A 24 -2.13 -10.68 10.13
N HIS A 25 -2.59 -11.49 11.10
CA HIS A 25 -2.94 -12.88 10.87
C HIS A 25 -4.29 -12.95 10.16
N VAL A 26 -4.29 -13.44 8.92
CA VAL A 26 -5.47 -13.58 8.07
C VAL A 26 -5.70 -15.04 7.68
N PRO A 27 -6.95 -15.49 7.46
CA PRO A 27 -7.23 -16.81 6.92
C PRO A 27 -6.53 -17.01 5.56
N ILE A 28 -6.07 -18.23 5.29
CA ILE A 28 -5.55 -18.58 3.97
C ILE A 28 -6.68 -18.54 2.94
N THR A 29 -6.35 -18.10 1.74
CA THR A 29 -7.31 -18.06 0.63
C THR A 29 -7.49 -19.46 0.00
N PRO A 30 -8.60 -19.75 -0.70
CA PRO A 30 -8.76 -21.01 -1.44
C PRO A 30 -7.63 -21.31 -2.42
N GLY A 31 -7.04 -20.28 -3.05
CA GLY A 31 -5.90 -20.42 -3.92
C GLY A 31 -4.66 -20.91 -3.20
N GLU A 32 -4.36 -20.34 -2.04
CA GLU A 32 -3.25 -20.78 -1.19
C GLU A 32 -3.46 -22.17 -0.64
N TYR A 33 -4.67 -22.47 -0.18
CA TYR A 33 -5.05 -23.82 0.22
C TYR A 33 -4.76 -24.83 -0.90
N THR A 34 -5.19 -24.54 -2.12
CA THR A 34 -4.97 -25.40 -3.28
C THR A 34 -3.48 -25.52 -3.62
N GLN A 35 -2.69 -24.45 -3.51
CA GLN A 35 -1.23 -24.49 -3.72
C GLN A 35 -0.52 -25.38 -2.69
N LEU A 36 -0.93 -25.31 -1.44
CA LEU A 36 -0.37 -26.12 -0.35
C LEU A 36 -0.76 -27.59 -0.52
N THR A 37 -2.05 -27.88 -0.64
CA THR A 37 -2.59 -29.24 -0.76
C THR A 37 -2.28 -29.89 -2.10
N GLY A 38 -2.09 -29.11 -3.15
CA GLY A 38 -1.65 -29.59 -4.48
C GLY A 38 -0.23 -30.18 -4.49
N ARG A 39 0.47 -30.18 -3.36
CA ARG A 39 1.72 -30.92 -3.13
C ARG A 39 1.51 -32.35 -2.66
N ALA A 40 0.30 -32.70 -2.27
CA ALA A 40 -0.05 -34.05 -1.86
C ALA A 40 -0.18 -34.96 -3.09
N GLY A 41 0.47 -36.13 -3.01
CA GLY A 41 0.54 -37.11 -4.10
C GLY A 41 1.72 -36.90 -5.05
N ARG A 42 2.57 -37.92 -5.18
CA ARG A 42 3.71 -37.92 -6.09
C ARG A 42 3.28 -38.59 -7.40
N ARG A 43 3.24 -37.84 -8.48
CA ARG A 43 2.83 -38.34 -9.80
C ARG A 43 3.68 -39.54 -10.22
N GLY A 44 3.04 -40.64 -10.59
CA GLY A 44 3.70 -41.89 -11.04
C GLY A 44 4.25 -42.77 -9.89
N ILE A 45 4.10 -42.33 -8.61
CA ILE A 45 4.56 -43.08 -7.42
C ILE A 45 3.40 -43.39 -6.50
N ASP A 46 2.58 -42.41 -6.16
CA ASP A 46 1.45 -42.56 -5.24
C ASP A 46 0.14 -42.71 -6.01
N ILE A 47 -0.73 -43.63 -5.58
CA ILE A 47 -2.08 -43.79 -6.11
C ILE A 47 -2.97 -42.66 -5.63
N GLU A 48 -2.79 -42.21 -4.37
CA GLU A 48 -3.56 -41.17 -3.71
C GLU A 48 -2.65 -40.23 -2.94
N GLY A 49 -3.00 -38.93 -2.95
CA GLY A 49 -2.39 -37.91 -2.10
C GLY A 49 -3.35 -37.47 -1.00
N ASN A 50 -2.84 -37.31 0.22
CA ASN A 50 -3.64 -36.90 1.37
C ASN A 50 -3.32 -35.49 1.81
N ALA A 51 -4.35 -34.67 1.99
CA ALA A 51 -4.25 -33.35 2.64
C ALA A 51 -4.98 -33.43 4.00
N VAL A 52 -4.24 -33.24 5.07
CA VAL A 52 -4.74 -33.35 6.46
C VAL A 52 -4.72 -31.97 7.08
N ILE A 53 -5.84 -31.51 7.63
CA ILE A 53 -5.92 -30.30 8.44
C ILE A 53 -5.96 -30.73 9.91
N GLN A 54 -5.01 -30.23 10.69
CA GLN A 54 -4.99 -30.49 12.12
C GLN A 54 -6.16 -29.78 12.78
N TRP A 55 -6.98 -30.51 13.50
CA TRP A 55 -8.07 -29.93 14.26
C TRP A 55 -7.57 -28.99 15.35
N SER A 56 -8.20 -27.85 15.50
CA SER A 56 -8.05 -26.96 16.65
C SER A 56 -9.38 -26.26 16.94
N PRO A 57 -9.61 -25.78 18.17
CA PRO A 57 -10.86 -25.06 18.51
C PRO A 57 -11.15 -23.85 17.64
N THR A 58 -10.14 -23.31 16.96
CA THR A 58 -10.25 -22.15 16.08
C THR A 58 -10.49 -22.52 14.60
N VAL A 59 -10.47 -23.81 14.26
CA VAL A 59 -10.70 -24.31 12.89
C VAL A 59 -12.12 -24.86 12.80
N ASP A 60 -12.97 -24.10 12.11
CA ASP A 60 -14.32 -24.55 11.75
C ASP A 60 -14.26 -25.50 10.55
N SER A 61 -14.87 -26.69 10.69
CA SER A 61 -14.90 -27.72 9.65
C SER A 61 -15.62 -27.25 8.37
N ALA A 62 -16.65 -26.41 8.49
CA ALA A 62 -17.36 -25.84 7.36
C ALA A 62 -16.47 -24.87 6.56
N SER A 63 -15.67 -24.06 7.25
CA SER A 63 -14.66 -23.18 6.62
C SER A 63 -13.59 -23.99 5.90
N ALA A 64 -13.09 -25.07 6.51
CA ALA A 64 -12.13 -25.96 5.88
C ALA A 64 -12.70 -26.64 4.62
N ALA A 65 -13.95 -27.11 4.68
CA ALA A 65 -14.66 -27.67 3.53
C ALA A 65 -14.89 -26.63 2.44
N GLY A 66 -15.19 -25.37 2.81
CA GLY A 66 -15.31 -24.24 1.89
C GLY A 66 -14.03 -23.98 1.13
N LEU A 67 -12.86 -23.99 1.80
CA LEU A 67 -11.55 -23.86 1.15
C LEU A 67 -11.30 -25.00 0.17
N ALA A 68 -11.60 -26.25 0.54
CA ALA A 68 -11.38 -27.43 -0.27
C ALA A 68 -12.32 -27.52 -1.50
N SER A 69 -13.55 -27.02 -1.39
CA SER A 69 -14.56 -27.07 -2.46
C SER A 69 -14.45 -25.93 -3.47
N THR A 70 -13.79 -24.84 -3.12
CA THR A 70 -13.63 -23.69 -4.02
C THR A 70 -12.58 -24.00 -5.09
N ARG A 71 -13.03 -24.17 -6.33
CA ARG A 71 -12.16 -24.53 -7.47
C ARG A 71 -11.74 -23.34 -8.33
N THR A 72 -12.41 -22.21 -8.19
CA THR A 72 -12.11 -20.98 -8.93
C THR A 72 -11.90 -19.83 -7.95
N TYR A 73 -10.80 -19.14 -8.08
CA TYR A 73 -10.45 -17.98 -7.26
C TYR A 73 -9.85 -16.89 -8.15
N PRO A 74 -10.16 -15.62 -7.86
CA PRO A 74 -9.67 -14.52 -8.68
C PRO A 74 -8.15 -14.36 -8.48
N LEU A 75 -7.41 -14.31 -9.57
CA LEU A 75 -6.04 -13.82 -9.57
C LEU A 75 -6.07 -12.32 -9.27
N ARG A 76 -5.38 -11.89 -8.23
CA ARG A 76 -5.24 -10.47 -7.86
C ARG A 76 -3.79 -10.05 -8.03
N SER A 77 -3.56 -8.97 -8.74
CA SER A 77 -2.24 -8.36 -8.84
C SER A 77 -1.95 -7.56 -7.55
N SER A 78 -0.78 -7.78 -6.97
CA SER A 78 -0.20 -6.94 -5.91
C SER A 78 0.81 -5.93 -6.47
N PHE A 79 0.86 -5.79 -7.78
CA PHE A 79 1.81 -4.93 -8.45
C PHE A 79 1.56 -3.46 -8.12
N SER A 80 2.63 -2.79 -7.69
CA SER A 80 2.71 -1.34 -7.51
C SER A 80 4.05 -0.83 -8.09
N PRO A 81 4.08 0.30 -8.80
CA PRO A 81 5.32 0.89 -9.27
C PRO A 81 6.25 1.25 -8.10
N THR A 82 7.56 0.99 -8.27
CA THR A 82 8.64 1.42 -7.37
C THR A 82 9.55 2.42 -8.06
N TYR A 83 10.40 3.10 -7.30
CA TYR A 83 11.36 4.06 -7.88
C TYR A 83 12.37 3.38 -8.80
N ASN A 84 12.92 2.24 -8.37
CA ASN A 84 13.84 1.44 -9.20
C ASN A 84 13.18 1.01 -10.51
N MET A 85 11.93 0.52 -10.45
CA MET A 85 11.22 0.10 -11.65
C MET A 85 10.96 1.29 -12.58
N ALA A 86 10.50 2.42 -12.05
CA ALA A 86 10.19 3.60 -12.83
C ALA A 86 11.43 4.11 -13.58
N ILE A 87 12.56 4.27 -12.88
CA ILE A 87 13.80 4.73 -13.51
C ILE A 87 14.35 3.75 -14.56
N ASN A 88 14.23 2.45 -14.31
CA ASN A 88 14.65 1.42 -15.28
C ASN A 88 13.76 1.41 -16.52
N LEU A 89 12.44 1.58 -16.38
CA LEU A 89 11.51 1.70 -17.51
C LEU A 89 11.80 2.95 -18.33
N ILE A 90 12.02 4.10 -17.68
CA ILE A 90 12.39 5.36 -18.35
C ILE A 90 13.70 5.18 -19.12
N ALA A 91 14.72 4.58 -18.49
CA ALA A 91 16.02 4.37 -19.11
C ALA A 91 15.97 3.50 -20.37
N ARG A 92 15.04 2.54 -20.43
CA ARG A 92 14.93 1.58 -21.55
C ARG A 92 13.98 2.01 -22.65
N PHE A 93 12.87 2.64 -22.30
CA PHE A 93 11.72 2.85 -23.19
C PHE A 93 11.30 4.31 -23.32
N GLY A 94 11.84 5.21 -22.50
CA GLY A 94 11.32 6.57 -22.33
C GLY A 94 10.04 6.61 -21.49
N ARG A 95 9.72 7.80 -20.96
CA ARG A 95 8.62 8.01 -19.99
C ARG A 95 7.25 7.68 -20.58
N GLU A 96 6.99 8.16 -21.80
CA GLU A 96 5.68 7.98 -22.47
C GLU A 96 5.38 6.50 -22.79
N THR A 97 6.37 5.77 -23.29
CA THR A 97 6.20 4.34 -23.60
C THR A 97 6.07 3.51 -22.33
N ALA A 98 6.84 3.83 -21.28
CA ALA A 98 6.73 3.20 -19.98
C ALA A 98 5.32 3.39 -19.38
N ARG A 99 4.80 4.62 -19.42
CA ARG A 99 3.46 4.95 -18.95
C ARG A 99 2.39 4.15 -19.69
N ARG A 100 2.41 4.13 -21.03
CA ARG A 100 1.46 3.34 -21.83
C ARG A 100 1.53 1.83 -21.54
N SER A 101 2.73 1.30 -21.32
CA SER A 101 2.90 -0.10 -20.96
C SER A 101 2.27 -0.44 -19.62
N LEU A 102 2.35 0.49 -18.65
CA LEU A 102 1.74 0.33 -17.34
C LEU A 102 0.20 0.46 -17.40
N GLU A 103 -0.32 1.33 -18.27
CA GLU A 103 -1.76 1.44 -18.54
C GLU A 103 -2.37 0.15 -19.11
N SER A 104 -1.59 -0.63 -19.87
CA SER A 104 -2.02 -1.93 -20.40
C SER A 104 -1.72 -3.11 -19.46
N SER A 105 -1.23 -2.86 -18.26
CA SER A 105 -0.88 -3.90 -17.29
C SER A 105 -2.11 -4.63 -16.73
N PHE A 106 -1.91 -5.87 -16.28
CA PHE A 106 -2.97 -6.65 -15.63
C PHE A 106 -3.48 -5.98 -14.33
N ALA A 107 -2.60 -5.31 -13.59
CA ALA A 107 -2.98 -4.55 -12.41
C ALA A 107 -3.93 -3.39 -12.77
N GLN A 108 -3.64 -2.64 -13.84
CA GLN A 108 -4.50 -1.57 -14.32
C GLN A 108 -5.84 -2.13 -14.83
N PHE A 109 -5.82 -3.22 -15.61
CA PHE A 109 -7.04 -3.91 -16.05
C PHE A 109 -7.93 -4.32 -14.86
N GLN A 110 -7.35 -4.83 -13.77
CA GLN A 110 -8.11 -5.19 -12.58
C GLN A 110 -8.70 -3.97 -11.87
N ALA A 111 -7.95 -2.86 -11.79
CA ALA A 111 -8.43 -1.61 -11.24
C ALA A 111 -9.61 -1.07 -12.05
N ASP A 112 -9.50 -1.06 -13.38
CA ASP A 112 -10.55 -0.59 -14.29
C ASP A 112 -11.79 -1.49 -14.23
N ARG A 113 -11.62 -2.82 -14.18
CA ARG A 113 -12.73 -3.77 -14.03
C ARG A 113 -13.52 -3.54 -12.75
N ALA A 114 -12.86 -3.15 -11.66
CA ALA A 114 -13.51 -2.90 -10.37
C ALA A 114 -14.45 -1.69 -10.41
N VAL A 115 -14.31 -0.77 -11.38
CA VAL A 115 -15.15 0.42 -11.50
C VAL A 115 -16.36 0.23 -12.42
N VAL A 116 -16.40 -0.83 -13.24
CA VAL A 116 -17.52 -1.09 -14.17
C VAL A 116 -18.87 -1.16 -13.46
N GLY A 117 -18.93 -1.81 -12.29
CA GLY A 117 -20.13 -1.87 -11.46
C GLY A 117 -20.57 -0.50 -10.95
N LEU A 118 -19.62 0.32 -10.52
CA LEU A 118 -19.86 1.68 -10.03
C LEU A 118 -20.39 2.58 -11.17
N THR A 119 -19.78 2.52 -12.34
CA THR A 119 -20.21 3.29 -13.52
C THR A 119 -21.63 2.90 -13.94
N ARG A 120 -21.97 1.61 -13.88
CA ARG A 120 -23.35 1.16 -14.15
C ARG A 120 -24.33 1.72 -13.13
N GLN A 121 -23.97 1.76 -11.85
CA GLN A 121 -24.81 2.35 -10.81
C GLN A 121 -24.99 3.85 -11.00
N ILE A 122 -23.91 4.59 -11.33
CA ILE A 122 -23.98 6.01 -11.67
C ILE A 122 -24.99 6.26 -12.77
N ARG A 123 -24.90 5.55 -13.90
CA ARG A 123 -25.84 5.70 -15.02
C ARG A 123 -27.29 5.39 -14.64
N LYS A 124 -27.50 4.34 -13.83
CA LYS A 124 -28.85 4.01 -13.33
C LYS A 124 -29.39 5.12 -12.44
N ASN A 125 -28.58 5.66 -11.56
CA ASN A 125 -28.96 6.78 -10.70
C ASN A 125 -29.23 8.05 -11.54
N GLU A 126 -28.43 8.35 -12.56
CA GLU A 126 -28.65 9.48 -13.48
C GLU A 126 -30.01 9.41 -14.17
N THR A 127 -30.38 8.23 -14.71
CA THR A 127 -31.68 8.02 -15.32
C THR A 127 -32.81 8.27 -14.30
N LEU A 128 -32.70 7.73 -13.10
CA LEU A 128 -33.68 7.92 -12.05
C LEU A 128 -33.75 9.39 -11.56
N ILE A 129 -32.64 10.08 -11.50
CA ILE A 129 -32.62 11.52 -11.19
C ILE A 129 -33.40 12.31 -12.25
N GLN A 130 -33.18 12.02 -13.53
CA GLN A 130 -33.91 12.67 -14.62
C GLN A 130 -35.42 12.44 -14.53
N GLU A 131 -35.86 11.21 -14.26
CA GLU A 131 -37.28 10.88 -14.04
C GLU A 131 -37.86 11.66 -12.85
N LEU A 132 -37.18 11.58 -11.68
CA LEU A 132 -37.61 12.30 -10.48
C LEU A 132 -37.68 13.80 -10.65
N MET A 133 -36.75 14.40 -11.38
CA MET A 133 -36.74 15.84 -11.65
C MET A 133 -37.82 16.24 -12.65
N LYS A 134 -38.15 15.36 -13.60
CA LYS A 134 -39.29 15.55 -14.51
C LYS A 134 -40.60 15.54 -13.74
N ASP A 135 -40.78 14.56 -12.85
CA ASP A 135 -41.99 14.42 -12.03
C ASP A 135 -42.11 15.53 -10.96
N ALA A 136 -41.00 16.13 -10.57
CA ALA A 136 -40.95 17.24 -9.62
C ALA A 136 -41.21 18.61 -10.28
N GLN A 137 -41.54 18.68 -11.57
CA GLN A 137 -41.83 19.95 -12.24
C GLN A 137 -43.10 20.61 -11.67
N CYS A 138 -43.01 21.91 -11.38
CA CYS A 138 -44.12 22.68 -10.87
C CYS A 138 -44.71 23.57 -11.98
N HIS A 139 -46.02 23.62 -12.10
CA HIS A 139 -46.76 24.44 -13.07
C HIS A 139 -46.63 25.95 -12.80
N LEU A 140 -46.19 26.34 -11.58
CA LEU A 140 -46.07 27.75 -11.18
C LEU A 140 -44.63 28.31 -11.42
N GLY A 141 -43.61 27.47 -11.66
CA GLY A 141 -42.25 27.92 -11.89
C GLY A 141 -41.23 26.79 -11.79
N ASP A 142 -39.92 27.15 -11.84
CA ASP A 142 -38.84 26.18 -11.73
C ASP A 142 -38.70 25.64 -10.30
N PHE A 143 -39.16 24.41 -10.11
CA PHE A 143 -39.03 23.73 -8.80
C PHE A 143 -37.62 23.38 -8.44
N SER A 144 -36.69 23.26 -9.39
CA SER A 144 -35.26 22.98 -9.12
C SER A 144 -34.66 24.13 -8.34
N GLU A 145 -34.99 25.36 -8.68
CA GLU A 145 -34.53 26.55 -7.95
C GLU A 145 -35.14 26.60 -6.55
N TYR A 146 -36.43 26.35 -6.40
CA TYR A 146 -37.09 26.26 -5.10
C TYR A 146 -36.48 25.19 -4.20
N ALA A 147 -36.21 24.01 -4.74
CA ALA A 147 -35.57 22.90 -4.01
C ALA A 147 -34.13 23.23 -3.61
N ARG A 148 -33.40 23.99 -4.45
CA ARG A 148 -32.06 24.48 -4.13
C ARG A 148 -32.09 25.45 -2.96
N LEU A 149 -32.98 26.42 -2.94
CA LEU A 149 -33.20 27.34 -1.83
C LEU A 149 -33.48 26.61 -0.51
N ARG A 150 -34.43 25.62 -0.55
CA ARG A 150 -34.73 24.78 0.63
C ARG A 150 -33.47 24.05 1.16
N ARG A 151 -32.65 23.55 0.25
CA ARG A 151 -31.39 22.84 0.62
C ARG A 151 -30.37 23.78 1.25
N SER A 152 -30.12 24.93 0.65
CA SER A 152 -29.20 25.94 1.19
C SER A 152 -29.61 26.40 2.58
N ILE A 153 -30.91 26.64 2.81
CA ILE A 153 -31.43 26.96 4.14
C ILE A 153 -31.08 25.87 5.14
N LYS A 154 -31.35 24.61 4.82
CA LYS A 154 -31.07 23.47 5.71
C LYS A 154 -29.59 23.30 5.97
N GLU A 155 -28.72 23.54 4.99
CA GLU A 155 -27.25 23.48 5.12
C GLU A 155 -26.75 24.55 6.07
N VAL A 156 -27.20 25.81 5.93
CA VAL A 156 -26.84 26.93 6.81
C VAL A 156 -27.34 26.67 8.24
N GLU A 157 -28.57 26.17 8.40
CA GLU A 157 -29.14 25.83 9.72
C GLU A 157 -28.31 24.73 10.43
N VAL A 158 -27.91 23.67 9.70
CA VAL A 158 -27.06 22.61 10.24
C VAL A 158 -25.67 23.12 10.62
N LEU A 159 -25.09 24.00 9.79
CA LEU A 159 -23.79 24.60 10.09
C LEU A 159 -23.85 25.50 11.34
N LEU A 160 -24.88 26.33 11.47
CA LEU A 160 -25.13 27.16 12.66
C LEU A 160 -25.25 26.27 13.90
N SER A 161 -26.12 25.25 13.88
CA SER A 161 -26.33 24.34 15.00
C SER A 161 -25.06 23.58 15.43
N ARG A 162 -24.28 23.05 14.47
CA ARG A 162 -23.05 22.30 14.76
C ARG A 162 -21.95 23.18 15.35
N ARG A 163 -21.83 24.43 14.90
CA ARG A 163 -20.83 25.37 15.39
C ARG A 163 -21.22 25.94 16.73
N ASP A 164 -22.51 26.20 17.00
CA ASP A 164 -23.01 26.58 18.33
C ASP A 164 -22.67 25.51 19.38
N GLN A 165 -22.86 24.23 19.08
CA GLN A 165 -22.50 23.12 19.96
C GLN A 165 -20.99 23.04 20.26
N ARG A 166 -20.12 23.46 19.33
CA ARG A 166 -18.65 23.45 19.50
C ARG A 166 -18.07 24.73 20.07
N LYS A 167 -18.88 25.78 20.33
CA LYS A 167 -18.45 27.12 20.80
C LYS A 167 -17.32 27.74 19.93
N THR A 168 -17.32 27.46 18.62
CA THR A 168 -16.24 27.84 17.68
C THR A 168 -16.62 29.01 16.79
N PHE A 169 -17.61 29.83 17.17
CA PHE A 169 -18.02 30.99 16.40
C PHE A 169 -17.35 32.27 16.84
N ASP A 170 -16.81 33.03 15.87
CA ASP A 170 -16.66 34.47 15.95
C ASP A 170 -18.04 35.16 15.71
N ASN A 171 -18.40 36.14 16.53
CA ASN A 171 -19.69 36.84 16.44
C ASN A 171 -19.97 37.47 15.06
N ARG A 172 -18.93 37.89 14.32
CA ARG A 172 -19.05 38.40 12.94
C ARG A 172 -19.48 37.33 11.96
N GLN A 173 -18.89 36.14 12.04
CA GLN A 173 -19.23 35.00 11.16
C GLN A 173 -20.67 34.53 11.40
N ARG A 174 -21.09 34.50 12.66
CA ARG A 174 -22.45 34.16 13.05
C ARG A 174 -23.46 35.15 12.46
N GLY A 175 -23.23 36.46 12.65
CA GLY A 175 -24.12 37.48 12.08
C GLY A 175 -24.23 37.44 10.56
N HIS A 176 -23.15 37.14 9.87
CA HIS A 176 -23.16 36.96 8.41
C HIS A 176 -24.02 35.76 7.98
N MET A 177 -23.87 34.61 8.64
CA MET A 177 -24.67 33.39 8.32
C MET A 177 -26.14 33.54 8.71
N GLU A 178 -26.46 34.24 9.79
CA GLU A 178 -27.85 34.58 10.16
C GLU A 178 -28.50 35.53 9.15
N GLY A 179 -27.72 36.49 8.62
CA GLY A 179 -28.14 37.37 7.53
C GLY A 179 -28.42 36.58 6.24
N GLU A 180 -27.49 35.74 5.83
CA GLU A 180 -27.66 34.83 4.67
C GLU A 180 -28.88 33.94 4.80
N LEU A 181 -29.13 33.35 5.99
CA LEU A 181 -30.29 32.53 6.27
C LEU A 181 -31.61 33.35 6.12
N SER A 182 -31.61 34.59 6.62
CA SER A 182 -32.74 35.49 6.49
C SER A 182 -33.09 35.79 5.02
N ASP A 183 -32.07 36.05 4.19
CA ASP A 183 -32.26 36.38 2.78
C ASP A 183 -32.68 35.14 1.95
N LEU A 184 -32.11 33.97 2.24
CA LEU A 184 -32.54 32.72 1.65
C LEU A 184 -34.04 32.42 1.99
N ARG A 185 -34.47 32.67 3.21
CA ARG A 185 -35.88 32.49 3.63
C ARG A 185 -36.79 33.48 2.95
N LYS A 186 -36.38 34.73 2.72
CA LYS A 186 -37.16 35.72 1.95
C LYS A 186 -37.30 35.23 0.51
N SER A 187 -36.20 34.84 -0.13
CA SER A 187 -36.20 34.33 -1.51
C SER A 187 -37.08 33.09 -1.65
N LEU A 188 -37.08 32.18 -0.68
CA LEU A 188 -37.92 31.00 -0.67
C LEU A 188 -39.41 31.39 -0.62
N LYS A 189 -39.78 32.33 0.21
CA LYS A 189 -41.19 32.78 0.35
C LYS A 189 -41.69 33.54 -0.85
N SER A 190 -40.83 34.28 -1.55
CA SER A 190 -41.20 35.04 -2.76
C SER A 190 -41.21 34.18 -4.03
N HIS A 191 -40.70 32.95 -3.96
CA HIS A 191 -40.63 32.08 -5.13
C HIS A 191 -42.04 31.59 -5.55
N PRO A 192 -42.41 31.60 -6.86
CA PRO A 192 -43.75 31.20 -7.31
C PRO A 192 -44.19 29.83 -6.81
N CYS A 193 -43.30 28.83 -6.77
CA CYS A 193 -43.58 27.49 -6.28
C CYS A 193 -43.93 27.42 -4.77
N HIS A 194 -43.74 28.50 -4.02
CA HIS A 194 -44.09 28.54 -2.59
C HIS A 194 -45.59 28.39 -2.36
N GLY A 195 -46.43 28.92 -3.26
CA GLY A 195 -47.87 28.83 -3.23
C GLY A 195 -48.47 27.56 -3.84
N CYS A 196 -47.65 26.62 -4.34
CA CYS A 196 -48.14 25.39 -4.96
C CYS A 196 -48.76 24.44 -3.92
N ALA A 197 -49.95 23.93 -4.20
CA ALA A 197 -50.64 22.97 -3.33
C ALA A 197 -49.85 21.63 -3.21
N GLU A 198 -49.20 21.20 -4.30
CA GLU A 198 -48.42 19.97 -4.38
C GLU A 198 -46.92 20.19 -4.03
N ARG A 199 -46.63 21.33 -3.43
CA ARG A 199 -45.23 21.74 -3.11
C ARG A 199 -44.43 20.70 -2.33
N GLU A 200 -45.06 20.03 -1.37
CA GLU A 200 -44.33 19.03 -0.53
C GLU A 200 -44.09 17.72 -1.26
N ASP A 201 -44.98 17.36 -2.23
CA ASP A 201 -44.74 16.19 -3.08
C ASP A 201 -43.59 16.43 -4.06
N HIS A 202 -43.60 17.59 -4.72
CA HIS A 202 -42.44 18.01 -5.55
C HIS A 202 -41.15 18.07 -4.74
N ALA A 203 -41.22 18.55 -3.47
CA ALA A 203 -40.06 18.63 -2.59
C ALA A 203 -39.51 17.24 -2.24
N ARG A 204 -40.39 16.25 -1.97
CA ARG A 204 -39.96 14.86 -1.70
C ARG A 204 -39.24 14.25 -2.89
N LEU A 205 -39.71 14.46 -4.10
CA LEU A 205 -39.09 13.98 -5.33
C LEU A 205 -37.73 14.66 -5.56
N ALA A 206 -37.67 15.98 -5.43
CA ALA A 206 -36.45 16.76 -5.56
C ALA A 206 -35.39 16.40 -4.46
N GLU A 207 -35.79 16.14 -3.23
CA GLU A 207 -34.92 15.67 -2.16
C GLU A 207 -34.34 14.26 -2.43
N ARG A 208 -35.20 13.37 -3.01
CA ARG A 208 -34.74 12.04 -3.44
C ARG A 208 -33.74 12.13 -4.57
N ALA A 209 -33.98 12.96 -5.59
CA ALA A 209 -33.05 13.25 -6.66
C ALA A 209 -31.72 13.80 -6.09
N GLY A 210 -31.79 14.78 -5.18
CA GLY A 210 -30.61 15.36 -4.54
C GLY A 210 -29.80 14.39 -3.67
N ARG A 211 -30.42 13.35 -3.07
CA ARG A 211 -29.68 12.27 -2.40
C ARG A 211 -28.91 11.40 -3.39
N LEU A 212 -29.55 11.01 -4.49
CA LEU A 212 -28.92 10.22 -5.56
C LEU A 212 -27.77 11.00 -6.24
N THR A 213 -27.91 12.31 -6.41
CA THR A 213 -26.81 13.16 -6.94
C THR A 213 -25.58 13.09 -6.03
N ARG A 214 -25.76 13.27 -4.72
CA ARG A 214 -24.63 13.16 -3.76
C ARG A 214 -24.03 11.76 -3.70
N GLU A 215 -24.87 10.72 -3.85
CA GLU A 215 -24.37 9.35 -3.97
C GLU A 215 -23.51 9.20 -5.23
N ASN A 216 -23.98 9.72 -6.37
CA ASN A 216 -23.21 9.70 -7.62
C ASN A 216 -21.92 10.48 -7.53
N ASP A 217 -21.88 11.65 -6.87
CA ASP A 217 -20.64 12.40 -6.63
C ASP A 217 -19.62 11.54 -5.88
N GLY A 218 -20.08 10.85 -4.82
CA GLY A 218 -19.24 9.91 -4.07
C GLY A 218 -18.78 8.69 -4.88
N LEU A 219 -19.65 8.16 -5.77
CA LEU A 219 -19.30 7.06 -6.66
C LEU A 219 -18.33 7.52 -7.75
N THR A 220 -18.50 8.71 -8.31
CA THR A 220 -17.62 9.32 -9.32
C THR A 220 -16.22 9.51 -8.74
N THR A 221 -16.10 10.09 -7.55
CA THR A 221 -14.81 10.21 -6.85
C THR A 221 -14.14 8.85 -6.65
N ARG A 222 -14.93 7.80 -6.32
CA ARG A 222 -14.38 6.43 -6.20
C ARG A 222 -13.91 5.86 -7.54
N VAL A 223 -14.61 6.14 -8.62
CA VAL A 223 -14.23 5.75 -9.98
C VAL A 223 -12.92 6.45 -10.36
N GLU A 224 -12.84 7.77 -10.22
CA GLU A 224 -11.65 8.57 -10.52
C GLU A 224 -10.42 8.13 -9.72
N ASN A 225 -10.62 7.82 -8.43
CA ASN A 225 -9.54 7.33 -7.56
C ASN A 225 -9.07 5.90 -7.89
N ARG A 226 -9.84 5.12 -8.67
CA ARG A 226 -9.50 3.75 -9.08
C ARG A 226 -9.08 3.62 -10.52
N THR A 227 -9.46 4.57 -11.38
CA THR A 227 -9.11 4.59 -12.79
C THR A 227 -7.68 5.12 -12.95
N HIS A 228 -6.87 4.47 -13.79
CA HIS A 228 -5.47 4.87 -14.08
C HIS A 228 -4.55 4.93 -12.86
N VAL A 229 -4.85 4.20 -11.77
CA VAL A 229 -4.08 4.24 -10.51
C VAL A 229 -2.60 3.94 -10.75
N ILE A 230 -2.31 2.89 -11.53
CA ILE A 230 -0.92 2.46 -11.80
C ILE A 230 -0.15 3.53 -12.58
N ALA A 231 -0.74 4.07 -13.64
CA ALA A 231 -0.12 5.12 -14.43
C ALA A 231 0.03 6.42 -13.64
N LYS A 232 -0.98 6.79 -12.84
CA LYS A 232 -0.92 7.96 -11.96
C LYS A 232 0.18 7.82 -10.91
N THR A 233 0.29 6.66 -10.26
CA THR A 233 1.38 6.39 -9.30
C THR A 233 2.74 6.47 -9.98
N PHE A 234 2.88 5.94 -11.19
CA PHE A 234 4.11 6.08 -11.97
C PHE A 234 4.44 7.54 -12.27
N ASP A 235 3.46 8.35 -12.70
CA ASP A 235 3.66 9.79 -12.96
C ASP A 235 4.09 10.53 -11.68
N GLN A 236 3.49 10.23 -10.54
CA GLN A 236 3.85 10.80 -9.24
C GLN A 236 5.28 10.39 -8.81
N ILE A 237 5.65 9.11 -8.99
CA ILE A 237 7.02 8.62 -8.76
C ILE A 237 8.01 9.37 -9.67
N CYS A 238 7.66 9.58 -10.93
CA CYS A 238 8.50 10.37 -11.84
C CYS A 238 8.69 11.82 -11.37
N GLN A 239 7.66 12.44 -10.80
CA GLN A 239 7.76 13.79 -10.23
C GLN A 239 8.72 13.82 -9.02
N VAL A 240 8.68 12.82 -8.15
CA VAL A 240 9.65 12.69 -7.05
C VAL A 240 11.07 12.50 -7.59
N LEU A 241 11.25 11.64 -8.61
CA LEU A 241 12.55 11.41 -9.24
C LEU A 241 13.11 12.67 -9.94
N ASP A 242 12.25 13.46 -10.59
CA ASP A 242 12.61 14.76 -11.16
C ASP A 242 13.02 15.75 -10.04
N HIS A 243 12.22 15.86 -8.98
CA HIS A 243 12.48 16.74 -7.84
C HIS A 243 13.80 16.45 -7.13
N LEU A 244 14.15 15.16 -6.99
CA LEU A 244 15.40 14.70 -6.37
C LEU A 244 16.57 14.59 -7.37
N GLU A 245 16.39 15.04 -8.61
CA GLU A 245 17.40 15.04 -9.67
C GLU A 245 17.93 13.65 -10.06
N TYR A 246 17.09 12.60 -9.92
CA TYR A 246 17.42 11.25 -10.37
C TYR A 246 17.26 11.05 -11.86
N ILE A 247 16.36 11.84 -12.48
CA ILE A 247 16.14 11.87 -13.92
C ILE A 247 16.27 13.31 -14.43
N ASN A 248 16.65 13.43 -15.69
CA ASN A 248 16.63 14.68 -16.44
C ASN A 248 15.94 14.41 -17.77
N GLY A 249 14.67 14.82 -17.85
CA GLY A 249 13.79 14.49 -18.95
C GLY A 249 13.53 12.97 -19.02
N GLU A 250 14.03 12.32 -20.07
CA GLU A 250 13.86 10.88 -20.30
C GLU A 250 15.10 10.02 -19.95
N LYS A 251 16.07 10.59 -19.27
CA LYS A 251 17.33 9.87 -18.97
C LYS A 251 17.69 9.92 -17.49
N PRO A 252 18.15 8.79 -16.93
CA PRO A 252 18.73 8.76 -15.60
C PRO A 252 19.99 9.64 -15.52
N THR A 253 20.14 10.42 -14.46
CA THR A 253 21.35 11.16 -14.11
C THR A 253 22.44 10.21 -13.58
N ALA A 254 23.58 10.72 -13.18
CA ALA A 254 24.61 9.93 -12.49
C ALA A 254 24.07 9.29 -11.21
N GLN A 255 23.30 10.04 -10.41
CA GLN A 255 22.59 9.55 -9.22
C GLN A 255 21.51 8.53 -9.59
N GLY A 256 20.77 8.79 -10.65
CA GLY A 256 19.76 7.86 -11.16
C GLY A 256 20.36 6.49 -11.52
N LYS A 257 21.57 6.44 -12.03
CA LYS A 257 22.27 5.18 -12.32
C LYS A 257 22.56 4.33 -11.08
N ILE A 258 22.68 4.93 -9.89
CA ILE A 258 22.80 4.17 -8.64
C ILE A 258 21.46 3.49 -8.34
N LEU A 259 20.37 4.23 -8.40
CA LEU A 259 19.02 3.73 -8.15
C LEU A 259 18.62 2.59 -9.10
N THR A 260 19.06 2.62 -10.37
CA THR A 260 18.76 1.51 -11.31
C THR A 260 19.31 0.16 -10.88
N LYS A 261 20.27 0.12 -9.95
CA LYS A 261 20.95 -1.09 -9.47
C LYS A 261 20.44 -1.58 -8.11
N ILE A 262 19.55 -0.85 -7.45
CA ILE A 262 19.03 -1.18 -6.11
C ILE A 262 17.60 -1.72 -6.25
N TYR A 263 17.41 -3.02 -6.01
CA TYR A 263 16.13 -3.74 -6.09
C TYR A 263 15.65 -4.09 -4.68
N ALA A 264 15.21 -3.10 -3.93
CA ALA A 264 14.71 -3.25 -2.56
C ALA A 264 13.44 -2.43 -2.35
N GLU A 265 12.64 -2.75 -1.34
CA GLU A 265 11.46 -1.94 -0.98
C GLU A 265 11.85 -0.52 -0.55
N SER A 266 13.02 -0.37 0.11
CA SER A 266 13.60 0.92 0.49
C SER A 266 14.61 1.45 -0.54
N ASP A 267 14.34 1.26 -1.85
CA ASP A 267 15.26 1.58 -2.95
C ASP A 267 15.71 3.05 -2.94
N LEU A 268 14.79 3.99 -2.80
CA LEU A 268 15.08 5.41 -2.77
C LEU A 268 15.86 5.82 -1.50
N LEU A 269 15.41 5.36 -0.32
CA LEU A 269 16.07 5.67 0.95
C LEU A 269 17.51 5.17 0.97
N LEU A 270 17.75 3.93 0.50
CA LEU A 270 19.07 3.35 0.41
C LEU A 270 19.95 4.12 -0.59
N THR A 271 19.39 4.46 -1.74
CA THR A 271 20.13 5.24 -2.75
C THR A 271 20.51 6.64 -2.24
N GLU A 272 19.61 7.32 -1.54
CA GLU A 272 19.89 8.60 -0.90
C GLU A 272 20.94 8.47 0.21
N SER A 273 20.89 7.38 0.98
CA SER A 273 21.92 7.11 2.01
C SER A 273 23.30 6.92 1.40
N ILE A 274 23.40 6.22 0.26
CA ILE A 274 24.66 6.07 -0.51
C ILE A 274 25.09 7.43 -1.06
N ARG A 275 24.20 8.20 -1.68
CA ARG A 275 24.48 9.51 -2.28
C ARG A 275 25.03 10.50 -1.26
N ARG A 276 24.47 10.50 -0.05
CA ARG A 276 24.91 11.38 1.05
C ARG A 276 26.15 10.87 1.80
N GLY A 277 26.64 9.70 1.45
CA GLY A 277 27.83 9.12 2.10
C GLY A 277 27.59 8.62 3.52
N LEU A 278 26.33 8.41 3.94
CA LEU A 278 25.99 7.97 5.31
C LEU A 278 26.56 6.59 5.65
N LEU A 279 26.90 5.80 4.64
CA LEU A 279 27.42 4.44 4.78
C LEU A 279 28.96 4.37 4.66
N ASP A 280 29.63 5.47 4.29
CA ASP A 280 31.03 5.46 3.82
C ASP A 280 32.04 5.09 4.89
N ASP A 281 31.77 5.46 6.13
CA ASP A 281 32.71 5.26 7.25
C ASP A 281 32.43 4.01 8.08
N LEU A 282 31.45 3.18 7.67
CA LEU A 282 31.08 1.96 8.38
C LEU A 282 32.04 0.82 8.02
N ASN A 283 32.44 0.05 9.03
CA ASN A 283 33.09 -1.24 8.77
C ASN A 283 32.06 -2.29 8.32
N ALA A 284 32.53 -3.47 7.89
CA ALA A 284 31.68 -4.50 7.33
C ALA A 284 30.54 -4.95 8.27
N THR A 285 30.80 -5.08 9.57
CA THR A 285 29.76 -5.49 10.57
C THR A 285 28.79 -4.37 10.89
N GLU A 286 29.24 -3.13 10.88
CA GLU A 286 28.39 -1.96 11.07
C GLU A 286 27.51 -1.71 9.84
N LEU A 287 28.10 -1.77 8.63
CA LEU A 287 27.36 -1.60 7.38
C LEU A 287 26.22 -2.60 7.26
N LEU A 288 26.49 -3.89 7.44
CA LEU A 288 25.43 -4.90 7.33
C LEU A 288 24.34 -4.73 8.39
N SER A 289 24.71 -4.27 9.60
CA SER A 289 23.77 -4.00 10.67
C SER A 289 22.80 -2.84 10.32
N VAL A 290 23.34 -1.76 9.75
CA VAL A 290 22.53 -0.62 9.27
C VAL A 290 21.67 -1.05 8.10
N VAL A 291 22.21 -1.73 7.09
CA VAL A 291 21.48 -2.19 5.90
C VAL A 291 20.38 -3.19 6.28
N SER A 292 20.57 -4.01 7.32
CA SER A 292 19.57 -4.95 7.79
C SER A 292 18.27 -4.27 8.26
N CYS A 293 18.33 -3.01 8.71
CA CYS A 293 17.16 -2.24 9.11
C CYS A 293 16.26 -1.85 7.93
N MET A 294 16.77 -1.88 6.71
CA MET A 294 16.04 -1.51 5.51
C MET A 294 15.29 -2.68 4.85
N ILE A 295 15.59 -3.92 5.25
CA ILE A 295 14.95 -5.12 4.70
C ILE A 295 14.04 -5.82 5.70
N PHE A 296 14.18 -5.51 6.99
CA PHE A 296 13.46 -6.22 8.05
C PHE A 296 12.16 -5.51 8.42
N GLU A 297 11.19 -6.32 8.86
CA GLU A 297 9.93 -5.87 9.41
C GLU A 297 9.54 -6.72 10.60
N SER A 298 9.40 -6.08 11.75
CA SER A 298 9.00 -6.73 13.01
C SER A 298 7.54 -7.16 12.95
N ARG A 299 7.27 -8.40 13.39
CA ARG A 299 5.92 -8.97 13.45
C ARG A 299 5.19 -8.65 14.75
N SER A 300 5.90 -8.27 15.79
CA SER A 300 5.34 -7.95 17.11
C SER A 300 5.31 -6.45 17.34
N GLN A 301 4.20 -5.96 17.88
CA GLN A 301 4.05 -4.57 18.33
C GLN A 301 4.62 -4.32 19.74
N GLU A 302 5.38 -5.26 20.30
CA GLU A 302 6.03 -5.05 21.58
C GLU A 302 7.16 -4.04 21.42
N ASN A 303 6.94 -2.85 21.95
CA ASN A 303 7.85 -1.69 21.95
C ASN A 303 9.08 -1.89 22.86
N LEU A 304 9.82 -2.98 22.70
CA LEU A 304 11.15 -3.09 23.30
C LEU A 304 12.12 -2.35 22.38
N ALA A 305 12.72 -1.29 22.91
CA ALA A 305 13.74 -0.54 22.18
C ALA A 305 14.83 -1.50 21.65
N PRO A 306 15.05 -1.58 20.34
CA PRO A 306 16.01 -2.53 19.77
C PRO A 306 17.42 -2.20 20.23
N LYS A 307 18.19 -3.24 20.58
CA LYS A 307 19.61 -3.09 20.92
C LYS A 307 20.40 -2.78 19.67
N LEU A 308 21.20 -1.71 19.73
CA LEU A 308 22.12 -1.33 18.66
C LEU A 308 23.55 -1.71 19.04
N PRO A 309 24.38 -2.19 18.10
CA PRO A 309 25.67 -2.79 18.42
C PRO A 309 26.79 -1.78 18.76
N SER A 310 26.75 -0.57 18.22
CA SER A 310 27.77 0.46 18.45
C SER A 310 27.16 1.87 18.37
N GLN A 311 27.86 2.85 18.97
CA GLN A 311 27.48 4.25 18.88
C GLN A 311 27.44 4.72 17.40
N LYS A 312 28.32 4.22 16.57
CA LYS A 312 28.39 4.56 15.15
C LYS A 312 27.17 4.06 14.38
N VAL A 313 26.74 2.82 14.65
CA VAL A 313 25.48 2.29 14.09
C VAL A 313 24.28 3.13 14.56
N THR A 314 24.28 3.53 15.84
CA THR A 314 23.22 4.38 16.40
C THR A 314 23.16 5.73 15.71
N SER A 315 24.29 6.43 15.56
CA SER A 315 24.31 7.75 14.90
C SER A 315 23.90 7.65 13.43
N THR A 316 24.47 6.69 12.68
CA THR A 316 24.10 6.49 11.26
C THR A 316 22.62 6.15 11.09
N LEU A 317 22.06 5.28 11.93
CA LEU A 317 20.65 4.93 11.85
C LEU A 317 19.75 6.13 12.17
N THR A 318 20.12 6.98 13.13
CA THR A 318 19.42 8.22 13.43
C THR A 318 19.39 9.18 12.22
N GLU A 319 20.52 9.31 11.53
CA GLU A 319 20.60 10.12 10.30
C GLU A 319 19.73 9.53 9.17
N ILE A 320 19.71 8.21 9.01
CA ILE A 320 18.88 7.52 8.02
C ILE A 320 17.39 7.66 8.34
N ILE A 321 16.98 7.59 9.61
CA ILE A 321 15.59 7.83 10.03
C ILE A 321 15.20 9.28 9.74
N SER A 322 16.10 10.23 10.02
CA SER A 322 15.86 11.65 9.69
C SER A 322 15.72 11.88 8.17
N LEU A 323 16.54 11.16 7.39
CA LEU A 323 16.44 11.16 5.93
C LEU A 323 15.13 10.54 5.44
N TRP A 324 14.72 9.41 6.01
CA TRP A 324 13.43 8.79 5.72
C TRP A 324 12.27 9.76 5.97
N ALA A 325 12.23 10.44 7.11
CA ALA A 325 11.19 11.42 7.41
C ALA A 325 11.16 12.59 6.41
N ALA A 326 12.34 13.03 5.93
CA ALA A 326 12.42 14.05 4.90
C ALA A 326 11.89 13.55 3.54
N LEU A 327 12.21 12.30 3.16
CA LEU A 327 11.69 11.67 1.94
C LEU A 327 10.19 11.42 2.03
N GLU A 328 9.67 10.96 3.18
CA GLU A 328 8.24 10.77 3.40
C GLU A 328 7.46 12.08 3.19
N LYS A 329 8.00 13.21 3.65
CA LYS A 329 7.40 14.53 3.41
C LYS A 329 7.33 14.84 1.92
N ILE A 330 8.41 14.61 1.18
CA ILE A 330 8.44 14.83 -0.28
C ILE A 330 7.43 13.88 -0.96
N GLU A 331 7.39 12.61 -0.59
CA GLU A 331 6.41 11.66 -1.13
C GLU A 331 4.97 12.14 -0.90
N ASN A 332 4.66 12.62 0.30
CA ASN A 332 3.33 13.14 0.64
C ASN A 332 2.95 14.37 -0.20
N ASP A 333 3.90 15.28 -0.47
CA ASP A 333 3.69 16.46 -1.31
C ASP A 333 3.32 16.07 -2.77
N PHE A 334 3.83 14.94 -3.27
CA PHE A 334 3.51 14.39 -4.59
C PHE A 334 2.42 13.30 -4.56
N GLY A 335 1.86 12.99 -3.38
CA GLY A 335 0.80 11.98 -3.23
C GLY A 335 1.26 10.54 -3.42
N VAL A 336 2.53 10.25 -3.16
CA VAL A 336 3.14 8.90 -3.16
C VAL A 336 3.33 8.43 -1.72
N LYS A 337 3.28 7.14 -1.49
CA LYS A 337 3.64 6.52 -0.22
C LYS A 337 4.23 5.14 -0.51
N THR A 338 5.54 5.09 -0.63
CA THR A 338 6.26 3.84 -0.96
C THR A 338 7.34 3.50 0.05
N GLN A 339 7.90 4.51 0.74
CA GLN A 339 9.00 4.29 1.67
C GLN A 339 8.50 3.87 3.05
N ARG A 340 9.12 2.83 3.60
CA ARG A 340 8.87 2.34 4.95
C ARG A 340 9.95 2.82 5.91
N GLU A 341 9.58 3.10 7.16
CA GLU A 341 10.53 3.41 8.23
C GLU A 341 11.50 2.24 8.45
N PRO A 342 12.81 2.49 8.60
CA PRO A 342 13.80 1.46 8.92
C PRO A 342 13.49 0.76 10.25
N ASP A 343 13.52 -0.58 10.26
CA ASP A 343 13.24 -1.40 11.45
C ASP A 343 14.51 -2.03 11.99
N ALA A 344 14.91 -1.65 13.21
CA ALA A 344 16.14 -2.12 13.84
C ALA A 344 16.03 -3.52 14.50
N GLY A 345 14.90 -4.22 14.38
CA GLY A 345 14.69 -5.53 15.01
C GLY A 345 15.69 -6.61 14.58
N PHE A 346 16.23 -6.52 13.37
CA PHE A 346 17.25 -7.45 12.86
C PHE A 346 18.70 -6.94 13.03
N CYS A 347 18.89 -5.68 13.39
CA CYS A 347 20.19 -5.02 13.46
C CYS A 347 21.19 -5.75 14.36
N PHE A 348 20.85 -6.02 15.61
CA PHE A 348 21.73 -6.67 16.56
C PHE A 348 21.94 -8.17 16.28
N ILE A 349 20.93 -8.82 15.72
CA ILE A 349 20.98 -10.23 15.30
C ILE A 349 21.99 -10.40 14.17
N SER A 350 21.90 -9.56 13.13
CA SER A 350 22.82 -9.57 11.98
C SER A 350 24.26 -9.25 12.40
N TYR A 351 24.44 -8.28 13.31
CA TYR A 351 25.76 -7.96 13.88
C TYR A 351 26.41 -9.13 14.59
N LYS A 352 25.68 -9.81 15.50
CA LYS A 352 26.20 -11.00 16.21
C LYS A 352 26.59 -12.10 15.23
N TRP A 353 25.77 -12.34 14.20
CA TRP A 353 26.06 -13.35 13.20
C TRP A 353 27.35 -13.02 12.44
N ALA A 354 27.52 -11.79 11.97
CA ALA A 354 28.71 -11.33 11.28
C ALA A 354 29.98 -11.32 12.17
N SER A 355 29.79 -11.20 13.49
CA SER A 355 30.87 -11.29 14.47
C SER A 355 31.30 -12.74 14.80
N GLY A 356 30.74 -13.74 14.11
CA GLY A 356 31.13 -15.15 14.27
C GLY A 356 30.38 -15.95 15.30
N ASN A 357 29.34 -15.40 15.94
CA ASN A 357 28.57 -16.10 16.95
C ASN A 357 27.78 -17.30 16.35
N SER A 358 27.52 -18.32 17.18
CA SER A 358 26.70 -19.47 16.78
C SER A 358 25.23 -19.10 16.62
N LEU A 359 24.49 -19.83 15.78
CA LEU A 359 23.06 -19.59 15.52
C LEU A 359 22.25 -19.55 16.81
N ASN A 360 22.46 -20.50 17.73
CA ASN A 360 21.77 -20.55 19.01
C ASN A 360 22.03 -19.30 19.87
N SER A 361 23.27 -18.76 19.85
CA SER A 361 23.62 -17.53 20.57
C SER A 361 22.97 -16.30 19.94
N VAL A 362 22.90 -16.26 18.60
CA VAL A 362 22.33 -15.16 17.84
C VAL A 362 20.83 -15.04 18.07
N LEU A 363 20.10 -16.15 18.04
CA LEU A 363 18.64 -16.19 18.20
C LEU A 363 18.17 -16.23 19.66
N LYS A 364 19.09 -16.38 20.62
CA LYS A 364 18.72 -16.41 22.04
C LYS A 364 18.05 -15.12 22.48
N GLY A 365 16.79 -15.22 22.92
CA GLY A 365 15.99 -14.07 23.38
C GLY A 365 15.39 -13.24 22.25
N SER A 366 15.28 -13.80 21.04
CA SER A 366 14.51 -13.23 19.94
C SER A 366 13.37 -14.17 19.56
N ASP A 367 12.26 -13.62 19.05
CA ASP A 367 11.11 -14.36 18.52
C ASP A 367 11.32 -14.82 17.07
N MET A 368 12.50 -14.57 16.50
CA MET A 368 12.82 -14.91 15.13
C MET A 368 13.04 -16.41 14.96
N SER A 369 12.32 -17.03 14.04
CA SER A 369 12.54 -18.43 13.68
C SER A 369 13.85 -18.60 12.87
N VAL A 370 14.42 -19.81 12.90
CA VAL A 370 15.62 -20.12 12.08
C VAL A 370 15.35 -19.89 10.59
N GLY A 371 14.15 -20.23 10.11
CA GLY A 371 13.76 -20.01 8.71
C GLY A 371 13.69 -18.53 8.33
N ASP A 372 13.14 -17.69 9.20
CA ASP A 372 13.10 -16.24 8.99
C ASP A 372 14.51 -15.64 9.03
N PHE A 373 15.34 -16.08 9.96
CA PHE A 373 16.74 -15.66 10.04
C PHE A 373 17.50 -15.95 8.73
N VAL A 374 17.40 -17.17 8.22
CA VAL A 374 18.07 -17.57 6.97
C VAL A 374 17.53 -16.73 5.80
N ARG A 375 16.22 -16.55 5.70
CA ARG A 375 15.61 -15.73 4.65
C ARG A 375 16.09 -14.28 4.69
N SER A 376 16.01 -13.62 5.86
CA SER A 376 16.45 -12.23 6.02
C SER A 376 17.94 -12.07 5.78
N THR A 377 18.77 -13.03 6.22
CA THR A 377 20.20 -12.98 5.95
C THR A 377 20.53 -13.13 4.46
N LYS A 378 19.78 -13.96 3.71
CA LYS A 378 19.95 -14.08 2.25
C LYS A 378 19.52 -12.81 1.52
N GLN A 379 18.44 -12.16 1.94
CA GLN A 379 18.04 -10.86 1.41
C GLN A 379 19.12 -9.81 1.68
N LEU A 380 19.75 -9.86 2.87
CA LEU A 380 20.84 -8.95 3.22
C LEU A 380 22.09 -9.20 2.34
N VAL A 381 22.44 -10.45 2.06
CA VAL A 381 23.53 -10.81 1.12
C VAL A 381 23.25 -10.23 -0.26
N ASP A 382 22.05 -10.42 -0.77
CA ASP A 382 21.66 -9.90 -2.08
C ASP A 382 21.74 -8.38 -2.13
N LEU A 383 21.18 -7.69 -1.12
CA LEU A 383 21.20 -6.22 -1.07
C LEU A 383 22.62 -5.65 -0.92
N LEU A 384 23.51 -6.29 -0.13
CA LEU A 384 24.92 -5.89 -0.03
C LEU A 384 25.65 -6.04 -1.36
N ASN A 385 25.35 -7.08 -2.14
CA ASN A 385 25.90 -7.25 -3.50
C ASN A 385 25.41 -6.14 -4.44
N GLN A 386 24.13 -5.74 -4.36
CA GLN A 386 23.58 -4.62 -5.12
C GLN A 386 24.25 -3.30 -4.76
N ILE A 387 24.45 -3.01 -3.45
CA ILE A 387 25.17 -1.81 -2.96
C ILE A 387 26.61 -1.79 -3.51
N GLY A 388 27.34 -2.90 -3.40
CA GLY A 388 28.70 -3.02 -3.93
C GLY A 388 28.77 -2.90 -5.46
N GLY A 389 27.70 -3.28 -6.18
CA GLY A 389 27.55 -3.06 -7.62
C GLY A 389 27.20 -1.61 -7.98
N ALA A 390 26.50 -0.90 -7.09
CA ALA A 390 26.07 0.47 -7.29
C ALA A 390 27.12 1.51 -6.91
N SER A 391 27.94 1.24 -5.87
CA SER A 391 28.99 2.13 -5.37
C SER A 391 30.37 1.46 -5.37
N GLU A 392 31.30 2.04 -6.12
CA GLU A 392 32.70 1.54 -6.13
C GLU A 392 33.39 1.72 -4.77
N LYS A 393 33.07 2.79 -4.06
CA LYS A 393 33.61 3.08 -2.73
C LYS A 393 33.19 2.04 -1.69
N LEU A 394 31.92 1.60 -1.72
CA LEU A 394 31.35 0.63 -0.78
C LEU A 394 31.65 -0.83 -1.17
N ARG A 395 32.10 -1.09 -2.40
CA ARG A 395 32.33 -2.45 -2.92
C ARG A 395 33.23 -3.30 -2.03
N PRO A 396 34.40 -2.82 -1.53
CA PRO A 396 35.29 -3.64 -0.66
C PRO A 396 34.61 -4.03 0.65
N VAL A 397 33.96 -3.07 1.32
CA VAL A 397 33.32 -3.31 2.61
C VAL A 397 32.09 -4.20 2.46
N CYS A 398 31.31 -4.07 1.36
CA CYS A 398 30.19 -4.97 1.03
C CYS A 398 30.68 -6.41 0.82
N LYS A 399 31.78 -6.62 0.09
CA LYS A 399 32.35 -7.96 -0.10
C LYS A 399 32.80 -8.60 1.21
N ASP A 400 33.43 -7.83 2.12
CA ASP A 400 33.80 -8.35 3.44
C ASP A 400 32.55 -8.64 4.29
N ALA A 401 31.53 -7.80 4.24
CA ALA A 401 30.25 -8.01 4.92
C ALA A 401 29.57 -9.31 4.46
N VAL A 402 29.44 -9.54 3.15
CA VAL A 402 28.89 -10.77 2.57
C VAL A 402 29.68 -11.99 3.05
N LYS A 403 31.01 -11.96 2.95
CA LYS A 403 31.87 -13.08 3.40
C LYS A 403 31.66 -13.44 4.87
N ARG A 404 31.33 -12.47 5.73
CA ARG A 404 31.08 -12.70 7.17
C ARG A 404 29.75 -13.38 7.46
N ILE A 405 28.73 -13.13 6.66
CA ILE A 405 27.37 -13.65 6.91
C ILE A 405 27.02 -14.86 6.07
N ASP A 406 27.68 -15.07 4.93
CA ASP A 406 27.45 -16.23 4.05
C ASP A 406 28.21 -17.44 4.58
N ARG A 407 27.74 -18.00 5.69
CA ARG A 407 28.36 -19.13 6.40
C ARG A 407 27.32 -20.01 7.09
N GLY A 408 27.71 -21.23 7.45
CA GLY A 408 26.88 -22.18 8.19
C GLY A 408 25.53 -22.43 7.48
N VAL A 409 24.42 -22.29 8.20
CA VAL A 409 23.07 -22.53 7.68
C VAL A 409 22.66 -21.60 6.53
N VAL A 410 23.31 -20.44 6.37
CA VAL A 410 23.05 -19.50 5.28
C VAL A 410 23.71 -19.96 3.99
N ALA A 411 24.95 -20.43 4.04
CA ALA A 411 25.72 -20.91 2.89
C ALA A 411 25.24 -22.27 2.36
N TYR A 412 24.76 -23.15 3.26
CA TYR A 412 24.42 -24.55 2.94
C TYR A 412 23.33 -24.73 1.87
N LEU A 413 22.53 -23.71 1.58
CA LEU A 413 21.45 -23.79 0.61
C LEU A 413 21.81 -23.22 -0.79
N MET A 414 23.06 -22.83 -1.02
CA MET A 414 23.52 -22.29 -2.33
C MET A 414 24.25 -23.32 -3.20
N GLY A 415 24.54 -24.51 -2.68
CA GLY A 415 25.46 -25.47 -3.31
C GLY A 415 24.85 -26.64 -4.08
N ASP A 416 23.57 -26.96 -3.89
CA ASP A 416 22.96 -28.17 -4.45
C ASP A 416 21.50 -27.94 -4.93
N ILE A 417 21.31 -27.14 -5.97
CA ILE A 417 20.10 -27.22 -6.81
C ILE A 417 20.53 -27.08 -8.28
#